data_33d16ce33e0d415777f0f7e2241aeed5
#
_entry.id   33d16ce33e0d415777f0f7e2241aeed5
#
_cell.length_a   1.000
_cell.length_b   1.000
_cell.length_c   1.000
_cell.angle_alpha   90.00
_cell.angle_beta   90.00
_cell.angle_gamma   90.00
#
_symmetry.space_group_name_H-M   'P 1'
#
loop_
_entity.id
_entity.type
_entity.pdbx_description
1 polymer ?
#
loop_
_entity_poly.entity_id
_entity_poly.type
_entity_poly.pdbx_seq_one_letter_code
_entity_poly.pdbx_strand_id
1 'polypeptide(L)'
;MKKQVDKDHYKFSEYITKARWASVWHQLDEVMKFKPARVLEIGPGPGIFKSSAKTFGLNVETLDVDPELNPDYVASIFSMPFKDNEIDVVCAFQVLEHLPYDKSLQAFAEMVRISKTGVVISLPDAKRVWPMTIHIPKIGTANMLIPRPFLRLQTHDFDGEHYWEINKIGYALDKLIKDFKVMDCQLIRTYRVFWNPYHRFFIFSKQVENFPSSTDKTA
;
A
#
# COMPACT_ATOMS: atom_id res chain seq x y z
N MET A 1 -5.13 -18.54 8.30
CA MET A 1 -5.27 -18.01 6.94
C MET A 1 -4.55 -18.96 5.99
N LYS A 2 -5.09 -19.24 4.79
CA LYS A 2 -4.39 -20.13 3.83
C LYS A 2 -3.48 -19.28 2.95
N LYS A 3 -2.28 -19.77 2.64
CA LYS A 3 -1.36 -19.26 1.63
C LYS A 3 -2.10 -19.15 0.28
N GLN A 4 -2.03 -18.00 -0.39
CA GLN A 4 -2.70 -17.77 -1.67
C GLN A 4 -1.76 -17.87 -2.87
N VAL A 5 -0.49 -17.47 -2.72
CA VAL A 5 0.52 -17.53 -3.78
C VAL A 5 1.72 -18.35 -3.35
N ASP A 6 2.31 -19.07 -4.28
CA ASP A 6 3.49 -19.89 -4.05
C ASP A 6 4.77 -19.06 -4.25
N LYS A 7 5.90 -19.50 -3.66
CA LYS A 7 7.21 -18.86 -3.79
C LYS A 7 7.63 -18.64 -5.25
N ASP A 8 7.18 -19.53 -6.15
CA ASP A 8 7.41 -19.42 -7.59
C ASP A 8 6.73 -18.22 -8.27
N HIS A 9 5.73 -17.60 -7.63
CA HIS A 9 5.10 -16.36 -8.08
C HIS A 9 6.10 -15.19 -8.13
N TYR A 10 7.13 -15.20 -7.30
CA TYR A 10 8.08 -14.09 -7.13
C TYR A 10 9.31 -14.15 -8.04
N LYS A 11 9.21 -14.77 -9.22
CA LYS A 11 10.32 -14.76 -10.19
C LYS A 11 10.54 -13.35 -10.73
N PHE A 12 11.81 -12.92 -10.78
CA PHE A 12 12.18 -11.54 -11.17
C PHE A 12 11.57 -11.12 -12.52
N SER A 13 11.61 -11.98 -13.54
CA SER A 13 11.11 -11.69 -14.88
C SER A 13 9.58 -11.47 -14.95
N GLU A 14 8.84 -12.04 -14.02
CA GLU A 14 7.38 -12.01 -13.99
C GLU A 14 6.86 -11.01 -12.96
N TYR A 15 7.51 -10.95 -11.79
CA TYR A 15 7.06 -10.15 -10.66
C TYR A 15 7.58 -8.71 -10.70
N ILE A 16 8.85 -8.49 -11.09
CA ILE A 16 9.47 -7.16 -11.07
C ILE A 16 9.41 -6.51 -12.45
N THR A 17 8.57 -5.48 -12.57
CA THR A 17 8.51 -4.59 -13.73
C THR A 17 9.00 -3.19 -13.35
N LYS A 18 9.31 -2.35 -14.36
CA LYS A 18 9.62 -0.92 -14.14
C LYS A 18 8.50 -0.20 -13.37
N ALA A 19 7.24 -0.53 -13.69
CA ALA A 19 6.08 0.03 -13.00
C ALA A 19 6.02 -0.38 -11.53
N ARG A 20 6.29 -1.66 -11.21
CA ARG A 20 6.33 -2.13 -9.82
C ARG A 20 7.48 -1.49 -9.05
N TRP A 21 8.63 -1.30 -9.71
CA TRP A 21 9.78 -0.61 -9.09
C TRP A 21 9.47 0.85 -8.75
N ALA A 22 8.71 1.56 -9.59
CA ALA A 22 8.22 2.89 -9.25
C ALA A 22 7.32 2.86 -7.99
N SER A 23 6.50 1.81 -7.81
CA SER A 23 5.72 1.65 -6.58
C SER A 23 6.60 1.41 -5.35
N VAL A 24 7.69 0.65 -5.47
CA VAL A 24 8.66 0.45 -4.36
C VAL A 24 9.28 1.78 -3.93
N TRP A 25 9.61 2.66 -4.88
CA TRP A 25 10.07 4.01 -4.56
C TRP A 25 9.03 4.77 -3.71
N HIS A 26 7.76 4.73 -4.10
CA HIS A 26 6.68 5.37 -3.33
C HIS A 26 6.47 4.73 -1.96
N GLN A 27 6.65 3.41 -1.81
CA GLN A 27 6.61 2.73 -0.52
C GLN A 27 7.65 3.31 0.43
N LEU A 28 8.90 3.43 -0.04
CA LEU A 28 10.01 4.00 0.72
C LEU A 28 9.75 5.48 1.07
N ASP A 29 9.41 6.30 0.07
CA ASP A 29 9.19 7.74 0.23
C ASP A 29 8.07 8.03 1.25
N GLU A 30 6.95 7.31 1.20
CA GLU A 30 5.85 7.52 2.12
C GLU A 30 6.16 7.07 3.56
N VAL A 31 6.83 5.93 3.72
CA VAL A 31 7.23 5.45 5.04
C VAL A 31 8.30 6.35 5.66
N MET A 32 9.27 6.79 4.89
CA MET A 32 10.36 7.66 5.37
C MET A 32 9.86 9.03 5.85
N LYS A 33 8.76 9.55 5.31
CA LYS A 33 8.15 10.83 5.75
C LYS A 33 7.72 10.83 7.21
N PHE A 34 7.41 9.67 7.76
CA PHE A 34 7.10 9.50 9.20
C PHE A 34 8.35 9.54 10.09
N LYS A 35 9.56 9.43 9.53
CA LYS A 35 10.83 9.32 10.26
C LYS A 35 10.79 8.22 11.35
N PRO A 36 10.35 7.00 11.01
CA PRO A 36 10.13 5.96 11.99
C PRO A 36 11.46 5.38 12.49
N ALA A 37 11.53 5.01 13.76
CA ALA A 37 12.59 4.19 14.29
C ALA A 37 12.36 2.69 14.03
N ARG A 38 11.08 2.28 13.97
CA ARG A 38 10.67 0.88 13.78
C ARG A 38 9.48 0.78 12.82
N VAL A 39 9.60 -0.06 11.78
CA VAL A 39 8.57 -0.29 10.76
C VAL A 39 8.21 -1.76 10.74
N LEU A 40 6.91 -2.09 10.61
CA LEU A 40 6.43 -3.43 10.34
C LEU A 40 5.83 -3.47 8.94
N GLU A 41 6.38 -4.31 8.07
CA GLU A 41 5.82 -4.65 6.77
C GLU A 41 5.01 -5.94 6.88
N ILE A 42 3.73 -5.90 6.52
CA ILE A 42 2.84 -7.06 6.48
C ILE A 42 2.76 -7.57 5.05
N GLY A 43 2.91 -8.88 4.85
CA GLY A 43 2.92 -9.48 3.52
C GLY A 43 4.13 -9.05 2.69
N PRO A 44 5.38 -9.30 3.13
CA PRO A 44 6.58 -8.76 2.48
C PRO A 44 6.82 -9.31 1.07
N GLY A 45 6.14 -10.39 0.69
CA GLY A 45 6.42 -11.09 -0.55
C GLY A 45 7.90 -11.46 -0.66
N PRO A 46 8.61 -11.06 -1.74
CA PRO A 46 10.05 -11.37 -1.90
C PRO A 46 10.98 -10.48 -1.07
N GLY A 47 10.45 -9.62 -0.19
CA GLY A 47 11.24 -8.79 0.72
C GLY A 47 11.96 -7.59 0.07
N ILE A 48 11.45 -7.10 -1.07
CA ILE A 48 12.09 -5.99 -1.81
C ILE A 48 12.05 -4.70 -1.01
N PHE A 49 10.92 -4.36 -0.39
CA PHE A 49 10.78 -3.16 0.41
C PHE A 49 11.75 -3.18 1.60
N LYS A 50 11.72 -4.25 2.41
CA LYS A 50 12.65 -4.42 3.55
C LYS A 50 14.11 -4.29 3.13
N SER A 51 14.51 -4.98 2.05
CA SER A 51 15.90 -4.96 1.56
C SER A 51 16.33 -3.57 1.10
N SER A 52 15.44 -2.87 0.36
CA SER A 52 15.69 -1.50 -0.10
C SER A 52 15.72 -0.51 1.07
N ALA A 53 14.77 -0.60 1.98
CA ALA A 53 14.64 0.25 3.17
C ALA A 53 15.88 0.18 4.07
N LYS A 54 16.42 -1.03 4.26
CA LYS A 54 17.65 -1.26 5.03
C LYS A 54 18.84 -0.48 4.47
N THR A 55 18.95 -0.34 3.15
CA THR A 55 20.02 0.42 2.49
C THR A 55 19.99 1.91 2.88
N PHE A 56 18.81 2.43 3.21
CA PHE A 56 18.61 3.81 3.64
C PHE A 56 18.48 3.97 5.17
N GLY A 57 18.86 2.93 5.94
CA GLY A 57 18.92 2.97 7.39
C GLY A 57 17.57 2.78 8.11
N LEU A 58 16.51 2.37 7.41
CA LEU A 58 15.24 2.02 8.07
C LEU A 58 15.32 0.62 8.71
N ASN A 59 14.85 0.54 9.95
CA ASN A 59 14.66 -0.75 10.64
C ASN A 59 13.27 -1.30 10.28
N VAL A 60 13.22 -2.26 9.36
CA VAL A 60 11.98 -2.92 8.90
C VAL A 60 11.96 -4.36 9.36
N GLU A 61 10.95 -4.69 10.12
CA GLU A 61 10.56 -6.05 10.47
C GLU A 61 9.39 -6.50 9.58
N THR A 62 9.25 -7.80 9.39
CA THR A 62 8.24 -8.38 8.48
C THR A 62 7.33 -9.36 9.20
N LEU A 63 6.06 -9.37 8.82
CA LEU A 63 5.06 -10.31 9.32
C LEU A 63 4.34 -10.97 8.15
N ASP A 64 4.28 -12.29 8.16
CA ASP A 64 3.51 -13.09 7.20
C ASP A 64 2.96 -14.37 7.87
N VAL A 65 1.96 -14.94 7.26
CA VAL A 65 1.42 -16.27 7.67
C VAL A 65 2.22 -17.42 7.05
N ASP A 66 2.96 -17.15 5.97
CA ASP A 66 3.77 -18.14 5.26
C ASP A 66 5.21 -18.15 5.77
N PRO A 67 5.62 -19.20 6.52
CA PRO A 67 7.00 -19.32 7.01
C PRO A 67 8.03 -19.49 5.88
N GLU A 68 7.64 -19.90 4.67
CA GLU A 68 8.56 -20.07 3.54
C GLU A 68 9.11 -18.75 3.01
N LEU A 69 8.43 -17.61 3.31
CA LEU A 69 8.90 -16.28 3.01
C LEU A 69 9.92 -15.74 4.02
N ASN A 70 10.26 -16.55 5.06
CA ASN A 70 11.17 -16.19 6.15
C ASN A 70 10.88 -14.80 6.76
N PRO A 71 9.64 -14.50 7.17
CA PRO A 71 9.34 -13.26 7.86
C PRO A 71 9.95 -13.26 9.27
N ASP A 72 10.16 -12.08 9.85
CA ASP A 72 10.63 -11.98 11.25
C ASP A 72 9.57 -12.51 12.23
N TYR A 73 8.27 -12.39 11.87
CA TYR A 73 7.14 -12.89 12.63
C TYR A 73 6.22 -13.74 11.76
N VAL A 74 6.06 -15.01 12.11
CA VAL A 74 5.04 -15.88 11.48
C VAL A 74 3.75 -15.73 12.29
N ALA A 75 2.84 -14.88 11.82
CA ALA A 75 1.60 -14.55 12.53
C ALA A 75 0.47 -14.13 11.58
N SER A 76 -0.76 -14.10 12.13
CA SER A 76 -1.93 -13.61 11.41
C SER A 76 -2.06 -12.10 11.53
N ILE A 77 -2.40 -11.42 10.42
CA ILE A 77 -2.74 -9.98 10.41
C ILE A 77 -3.93 -9.62 11.32
N PHE A 78 -4.75 -10.59 11.71
CA PHE A 78 -5.90 -10.37 12.59
C PHE A 78 -5.56 -10.42 14.08
N SER A 79 -4.37 -10.88 14.44
CA SER A 79 -3.91 -10.99 15.83
C SER A 79 -2.39 -10.94 15.83
N MET A 80 -1.86 -9.74 15.75
CA MET A 80 -0.43 -9.51 15.68
C MET A 80 0.19 -9.48 17.09
N PRO A 81 1.40 -10.06 17.28
CA PRO A 81 2.02 -10.22 18.61
C PRO A 81 2.64 -8.90 19.13
N PHE A 82 1.93 -7.79 18.97
CA PHE A 82 2.37 -6.46 19.40
C PHE A 82 1.32 -5.79 20.28
N LYS A 83 1.79 -4.97 21.22
CA LYS A 83 0.93 -4.10 22.05
C LYS A 83 0.38 -2.93 21.22
N ASP A 84 -0.62 -2.25 21.78
CA ASP A 84 -1.12 -1.00 21.21
C ASP A 84 0.00 0.04 21.11
N ASN A 85 0.10 0.70 19.95
CA ASN A 85 1.08 1.76 19.68
C ASN A 85 2.55 1.34 19.87
N GLU A 86 2.89 0.08 19.59
CA GLU A 86 4.25 -0.44 19.77
C GLU A 86 5.15 -0.17 18.55
N ILE A 87 4.60 -0.16 17.34
CA ILE A 87 5.33 0.00 16.07
C ILE A 87 5.13 1.43 15.56
N ASP A 88 6.18 2.14 15.19
CA ASP A 88 6.02 3.51 14.73
C ASP A 88 5.15 3.58 13.47
N VAL A 89 5.50 2.82 12.42
CA VAL A 89 4.73 2.74 11.17
C VAL A 89 4.46 1.29 10.79
N VAL A 90 3.20 0.99 10.47
CA VAL A 90 2.79 -0.30 9.93
C VAL A 90 2.43 -0.14 8.47
N CYS A 91 2.95 -1.00 7.60
CA CYS A 91 2.65 -0.93 6.17
C CYS A 91 2.23 -2.29 5.60
N ALA A 92 1.37 -2.23 4.56
CA ALA A 92 0.94 -3.38 3.79
C ALA A 92 0.76 -2.97 2.32
N PHE A 93 1.51 -3.58 1.41
CA PHE A 93 1.53 -3.18 0.01
C PHE A 93 0.96 -4.28 -0.88
N GLN A 94 -0.25 -4.08 -1.41
CA GLN A 94 -1.01 -5.07 -2.19
C GLN A 94 -1.23 -6.34 -1.36
N VAL A 95 -1.89 -6.20 -0.21
CA VAL A 95 -2.14 -7.29 0.75
C VAL A 95 -3.62 -7.39 1.12
N LEU A 96 -4.28 -6.27 1.42
CA LEU A 96 -5.62 -6.30 1.99
C LEU A 96 -6.68 -6.78 0.99
N GLU A 97 -6.47 -6.63 -0.30
CA GLU A 97 -7.32 -7.16 -1.38
C GLU A 97 -7.34 -8.68 -1.45
N HIS A 98 -6.34 -9.35 -0.88
CA HIS A 98 -6.28 -10.80 -0.74
C HIS A 98 -7.15 -11.33 0.41
N LEU A 99 -7.86 -10.47 1.11
CA LEU A 99 -8.83 -10.80 2.14
C LEU A 99 -10.24 -10.46 1.67
N PRO A 100 -11.28 -11.20 2.10
CA PRO A 100 -12.66 -10.73 1.98
C PRO A 100 -12.79 -9.31 2.54
N TYR A 101 -13.60 -8.47 1.91
CA TYR A 101 -13.62 -7.03 2.19
C TYR A 101 -13.84 -6.66 3.66
N ASP A 102 -14.79 -7.31 4.33
CA ASP A 102 -15.04 -7.14 5.76
C ASP A 102 -13.84 -7.55 6.63
N LYS A 103 -13.09 -8.56 6.20
CA LYS A 103 -11.86 -9.00 6.86
C LYS A 103 -10.71 -8.04 6.63
N SER A 104 -10.62 -7.40 5.46
CA SER A 104 -9.61 -6.36 5.22
C SER A 104 -9.80 -5.15 6.14
N LEU A 105 -11.05 -4.78 6.49
CA LEU A 105 -11.32 -3.73 7.46
C LEU A 105 -10.89 -4.12 8.88
N GLN A 106 -11.10 -5.39 9.28
CA GLN A 106 -10.62 -5.91 10.57
C GLN A 106 -9.09 -5.91 10.64
N ALA A 107 -8.44 -6.35 9.56
CA ALA A 107 -6.98 -6.32 9.44
C ALA A 107 -6.43 -4.89 9.54
N PHE A 108 -7.05 -3.94 8.85
CA PHE A 108 -6.67 -2.54 8.92
C PHE A 108 -6.83 -1.95 10.33
N ALA A 109 -7.92 -2.28 11.03
CA ALA A 109 -8.10 -1.85 12.42
C ALA A 109 -7.00 -2.38 13.34
N GLU A 110 -6.57 -3.62 13.14
CA GLU A 110 -5.44 -4.21 13.91
C GLU A 110 -4.11 -3.54 13.56
N MET A 111 -3.86 -3.19 12.27
CA MET A 111 -2.70 -2.39 11.88
C MET A 111 -2.69 -1.04 12.59
N VAL A 112 -3.83 -0.37 12.64
CA VAL A 112 -3.97 0.91 13.36
C VAL A 112 -3.75 0.72 14.86
N ARG A 113 -4.28 -0.34 15.48
CA ARG A 113 -4.09 -0.62 16.91
C ARG A 113 -2.61 -0.65 17.30
N ILE A 114 -1.80 -1.39 16.55
CA ILE A 114 -0.38 -1.56 16.86
C ILE A 114 0.49 -0.38 16.41
N SER A 115 0.01 0.46 15.46
CA SER A 115 0.77 1.62 14.97
C SER A 115 0.77 2.76 15.99
N LYS A 116 1.90 3.45 16.12
CA LYS A 116 2.08 4.63 16.98
C LYS A 116 1.87 5.94 16.23
N THR A 117 2.38 6.05 15.02
CA THR A 117 2.35 7.29 14.24
C THR A 117 1.48 7.19 13.00
N GLY A 118 1.45 6.05 12.32
CA GLY A 118 0.60 5.91 11.14
C GLY A 118 0.68 4.57 10.43
N VAL A 119 -0.16 4.48 9.40
CA VAL A 119 -0.29 3.30 8.55
C VAL A 119 -0.18 3.70 7.08
N VAL A 120 0.62 2.96 6.31
CA VAL A 120 0.77 3.16 4.86
C VAL A 120 0.32 1.89 4.15
N ILE A 121 -0.71 1.98 3.31
CA ILE A 121 -1.16 0.85 2.50
C ILE A 121 -1.17 1.20 1.02
N SER A 122 -1.02 0.21 0.16
CA SER A 122 -1.34 0.32 -1.25
C SER A 122 -2.31 -0.77 -1.67
N LEU A 123 -3.24 -0.42 -2.57
CA LEU A 123 -4.33 -1.27 -3.03
C LEU A 123 -4.48 -1.19 -4.55
N PRO A 124 -5.01 -2.22 -5.22
CA PRO A 124 -5.29 -2.20 -6.65
C PRO A 124 -6.45 -1.25 -6.97
N ASP A 125 -6.25 -0.37 -7.95
CA ASP A 125 -7.26 0.56 -8.47
C ASP A 125 -7.56 0.21 -9.92
N ALA A 126 -8.69 -0.43 -10.16
CA ALA A 126 -9.12 -0.92 -11.47
C ALA A 126 -9.58 0.19 -12.44
N LYS A 127 -9.67 1.45 -12.01
CA LYS A 127 -10.06 2.56 -12.90
C LYS A 127 -9.02 2.76 -13.99
N ARG A 128 -9.42 2.52 -15.24
CA ARG A 128 -8.53 2.69 -16.39
C ARG A 128 -8.25 4.15 -16.67
N VAL A 129 -6.98 4.48 -16.88
CA VAL A 129 -6.49 5.84 -17.15
C VAL A 129 -5.48 5.83 -18.29
N TRP A 130 -5.24 6.99 -18.87
CA TRP A 130 -4.11 7.27 -19.76
C TRP A 130 -3.08 8.10 -18.98
N PRO A 131 -1.88 7.57 -18.69
CA PRO A 131 -0.78 8.40 -18.21
C PRO A 131 -0.35 9.36 -19.33
N MET A 132 -0.28 10.64 -19.03
CA MET A 132 0.17 11.67 -19.97
C MET A 132 1.23 12.55 -19.31
N THR A 133 2.36 12.71 -20.00
CA THR A 133 3.45 13.60 -19.60
C THR A 133 3.53 14.75 -20.59
N ILE A 134 3.54 15.99 -20.09
CA ILE A 134 3.77 17.20 -20.89
C ILE A 134 5.04 17.84 -20.38
N HIS A 135 6.03 17.97 -21.26
CA HIS A 135 7.25 18.70 -20.97
C HIS A 135 7.25 20.04 -21.70
N ILE A 136 7.31 21.13 -20.94
CA ILE A 136 7.41 22.49 -21.51
C ILE A 136 8.81 23.02 -21.20
N PRO A 137 9.65 23.28 -22.20
CA PRO A 137 10.99 23.80 -22.00
C PRO A 137 10.97 25.04 -21.09
N LYS A 138 11.90 25.13 -20.14
CA LYS A 138 12.04 26.20 -19.13
C LYS A 138 10.93 26.29 -18.07
N ILE A 139 9.79 25.57 -18.22
CA ILE A 139 8.71 25.55 -17.23
C ILE A 139 8.76 24.27 -16.40
N GLY A 140 9.02 23.12 -17.04
CA GLY A 140 9.12 21.82 -16.36
C GLY A 140 8.25 20.75 -16.98
N THR A 141 8.07 19.67 -16.23
CA THR A 141 7.30 18.48 -16.63
C THR A 141 6.05 18.34 -15.76
N ALA A 142 4.89 18.16 -16.39
CA ALA A 142 3.63 17.84 -15.72
C ALA A 142 3.19 16.42 -16.06
N ASN A 143 2.87 15.64 -15.04
CA ASN A 143 2.36 14.28 -15.16
C ASN A 143 0.89 14.22 -14.75
N MET A 144 0.04 13.65 -15.60
CA MET A 144 -1.41 13.56 -15.38
C MET A 144 -1.94 12.16 -15.67
N LEU A 145 -2.91 11.72 -14.88
CA LEU A 145 -3.68 10.50 -15.11
C LEU A 145 -5.06 10.87 -15.64
N ILE A 146 -5.29 10.74 -16.95
CA ILE A 146 -6.56 11.09 -17.58
C ILE A 146 -7.49 9.89 -17.51
N PRO A 147 -8.67 9.99 -16.86
CA PRO A 147 -9.64 8.91 -16.86
C PRO A 147 -10.09 8.57 -18.28
N ARG A 148 -10.13 7.28 -18.63
CA ARG A 148 -10.70 6.84 -19.91
C ARG A 148 -12.21 7.07 -19.91
N PRO A 149 -12.76 7.80 -20.87
CA PRO A 149 -14.20 8.05 -20.96
C PRO A 149 -14.96 6.76 -21.33
N PHE A 150 -16.26 6.74 -21.07
CA PHE A 150 -17.22 5.73 -21.51
C PHE A 150 -16.94 4.29 -21.03
N LEU A 151 -16.12 4.09 -20.02
CA LEU A 151 -15.92 2.76 -19.45
C LEU A 151 -17.02 2.48 -18.40
N ARG A 152 -17.69 1.34 -18.60
CA ARG A 152 -18.64 0.82 -17.59
C ARG A 152 -17.83 0.26 -16.40
N LEU A 153 -18.34 0.48 -15.20
CA LEU A 153 -17.84 -0.20 -14.01
C LEU A 153 -18.04 -1.71 -14.19
N GLN A 154 -17.01 -2.46 -13.85
CA GLN A 154 -17.04 -3.92 -13.91
C GLN A 154 -17.28 -4.48 -12.52
N THR A 155 -18.01 -5.61 -12.43
CA THR A 155 -18.01 -6.44 -11.23
C THR A 155 -16.61 -6.98 -10.98
N HIS A 156 -16.30 -7.22 -9.72
CA HIS A 156 -15.12 -7.98 -9.36
C HIS A 156 -15.56 -9.42 -9.09
N ASP A 157 -15.06 -10.34 -9.90
CA ASP A 157 -15.17 -11.77 -9.63
C ASP A 157 -13.83 -12.23 -9.05
N PHE A 158 -13.88 -13.05 -8.00
CA PHE A 158 -12.65 -13.58 -7.37
C PHE A 158 -11.81 -14.31 -8.42
N ASP A 159 -10.60 -13.81 -8.65
CA ASP A 159 -9.69 -14.31 -9.69
C ASP A 159 -8.69 -15.37 -9.19
N GLY A 160 -8.84 -15.81 -7.94
CA GLY A 160 -7.91 -16.72 -7.27
C GLY A 160 -6.97 -15.99 -6.30
N GLU A 161 -6.80 -14.69 -6.43
CA GLU A 161 -5.94 -13.86 -5.61
C GLU A 161 -6.71 -12.72 -4.94
N HIS A 162 -7.41 -11.86 -5.72
CA HIS A 162 -8.12 -10.70 -5.21
C HIS A 162 -9.59 -11.01 -4.91
N TYR A 163 -10.07 -10.59 -3.76
CA TYR A 163 -11.50 -10.61 -3.42
C TYR A 163 -12.22 -9.34 -3.86
N TRP A 164 -11.50 -8.24 -4.02
CA TRP A 164 -12.05 -6.94 -4.39
C TRP A 164 -10.96 -6.01 -4.91
N GLU A 165 -11.35 -4.99 -5.69
CA GLU A 165 -10.47 -3.93 -6.18
C GLU A 165 -11.21 -2.59 -6.18
N ILE A 166 -10.47 -1.50 -5.95
CA ILE A 166 -11.02 -0.14 -5.97
C ILE A 166 -11.61 0.17 -7.36
N ASN A 167 -12.76 0.86 -7.38
CA ASN A 167 -13.48 1.26 -8.59
C ASN A 167 -14.06 0.08 -9.39
N LYS A 168 -14.23 -1.09 -8.80
CA LYS A 168 -15.17 -2.12 -9.22
C LYS A 168 -16.55 -1.86 -8.58
N ILE A 169 -17.62 -2.50 -9.10
CA ILE A 169 -18.97 -2.40 -8.54
C ILE A 169 -18.96 -2.83 -7.06
N GLY A 170 -19.48 -1.99 -6.18
CA GLY A 170 -19.51 -2.21 -4.73
C GLY A 170 -18.26 -1.68 -3.99
N TYR A 171 -17.18 -1.30 -4.70
CA TYR A 171 -15.91 -0.87 -4.11
C TYR A 171 -15.47 0.51 -4.60
N ALA A 172 -16.41 1.47 -4.62
CA ALA A 172 -16.09 2.86 -4.98
C ALA A 172 -15.06 3.47 -4.01
N LEU A 173 -14.16 4.32 -4.51
CA LEU A 173 -13.10 4.93 -3.70
C LEU A 173 -13.63 5.66 -2.47
N ASP A 174 -14.70 6.45 -2.62
CA ASP A 174 -15.30 7.21 -1.50
C ASP A 174 -15.88 6.30 -0.43
N LYS A 175 -16.44 5.13 -0.84
CA LYS A 175 -16.88 4.10 0.09
C LYS A 175 -15.71 3.54 0.88
N LEU A 176 -14.61 3.16 0.21
CA LEU A 176 -13.42 2.65 0.88
C LEU A 176 -12.85 3.67 1.87
N ILE A 177 -12.74 4.94 1.48
CA ILE A 177 -12.27 6.01 2.37
C ILE A 177 -13.13 6.12 3.62
N LYS A 178 -14.44 5.93 3.49
CA LYS A 178 -15.36 5.90 4.64
C LYS A 178 -15.14 4.67 5.52
N ASP A 179 -15.06 3.50 4.89
CA ASP A 179 -15.00 2.21 5.58
C ASP A 179 -13.66 2.01 6.31
N PHE A 180 -12.56 2.55 5.76
CA PHE A 180 -11.23 2.54 6.39
C PHE A 180 -11.06 3.64 7.46
N LYS A 181 -12.13 4.31 7.88
CA LYS A 181 -12.08 5.21 9.02
C LYS A 181 -11.99 4.44 10.33
N VAL A 182 -10.90 4.65 11.04
CA VAL A 182 -10.71 4.16 12.42
C VAL A 182 -10.49 5.39 13.31
N MET A 183 -11.06 5.38 14.51
CA MET A 183 -10.81 6.45 15.50
C MET A 183 -9.30 6.62 15.69
N ASP A 184 -8.86 7.84 15.86
CA ASP A 184 -7.46 8.23 16.09
C ASP A 184 -6.50 8.01 14.91
N CYS A 185 -7.02 7.64 13.70
CA CYS A 185 -6.19 7.52 12.52
C CYS A 185 -6.88 8.16 11.31
N GLN A 186 -6.33 9.27 10.81
CA GLN A 186 -6.92 10.06 9.73
C GLN A 186 -6.20 9.82 8.42
N LEU A 187 -6.97 9.71 7.33
CA LEU A 187 -6.42 9.70 5.99
C LEU A 187 -5.84 11.08 5.66
N ILE A 188 -4.51 11.15 5.51
CA ILE A 188 -3.80 12.38 5.15
C ILE A 188 -3.78 12.56 3.63
N ARG A 189 -3.55 11.47 2.90
CA ARG A 189 -3.43 11.52 1.45
C ARG A 189 -3.77 10.19 0.82
N THR A 190 -4.35 10.25 -0.39
CA THR A 190 -4.46 9.11 -1.29
C THR A 190 -4.15 9.54 -2.72
N TYR A 191 -3.39 8.73 -3.44
CA TYR A 191 -3.04 9.00 -4.84
C TYR A 191 -2.67 7.70 -5.56
N ARG A 192 -2.64 7.75 -6.88
CA ARG A 192 -2.18 6.64 -7.74
C ARG A 192 -0.76 6.92 -8.20
N VAL A 193 0.07 5.90 -8.22
CA VAL A 193 1.43 6.01 -8.78
C VAL A 193 1.34 6.28 -10.28
N PHE A 194 1.98 7.34 -10.75
CA PHE A 194 1.90 7.73 -12.16
C PHE A 194 2.40 6.63 -13.11
N TRP A 195 3.56 6.04 -12.79
CA TRP A 195 4.17 4.97 -13.58
C TRP A 195 3.57 3.58 -13.36
N ASN A 196 2.72 3.44 -12.32
CA ASN A 196 1.94 2.25 -12.03
C ASN A 196 0.54 2.63 -11.53
N PRO A 197 -0.35 3.13 -12.40
CA PRO A 197 -1.63 3.66 -11.95
C PRO A 197 -2.59 2.61 -11.38
N TYR A 198 -2.26 1.35 -11.46
CA TYR A 198 -2.98 0.27 -10.79
C TYR A 198 -2.73 0.29 -9.26
N HIS A 199 -1.59 0.78 -8.79
CA HIS A 199 -1.31 0.92 -7.37
C HIS A 199 -1.76 2.29 -6.85
N ARG A 200 -2.74 2.29 -5.94
CA ARG A 200 -3.18 3.46 -5.18
C ARG A 200 -2.68 3.39 -3.76
N PHE A 201 -2.04 4.44 -3.31
CA PHE A 201 -1.56 4.59 -1.94
C PHE A 201 -2.59 5.29 -1.06
N PHE A 202 -2.62 4.90 0.21
CA PHE A 202 -3.35 5.55 1.29
C PHE A 202 -2.40 5.72 2.45
N ILE A 203 -2.26 6.96 2.91
CA ILE A 203 -1.39 7.35 4.00
C ILE A 203 -2.28 7.84 5.14
N PHE A 204 -2.24 7.11 6.25
CA PHE A 204 -3.00 7.43 7.46
C PHE A 204 -2.05 7.85 8.56
N SER A 205 -2.44 8.85 9.36
CA SER A 205 -1.64 9.35 10.49
C SER A 205 -2.48 9.47 11.75
N LYS A 206 -1.89 9.12 12.89
CA LYS A 206 -2.39 9.41 14.24
C LYS A 206 -1.93 10.80 14.73
N GLN A 207 -0.96 11.42 14.05
CA GLN A 207 -0.35 12.70 14.39
C GLN A 207 -0.46 13.68 13.22
N VAL A 208 -1.68 14.14 12.93
CA VAL A 208 -1.97 14.96 11.74
C VAL A 208 -1.18 16.27 11.71
N GLU A 209 -1.00 16.91 12.85
CA GLU A 209 -0.33 18.23 12.98
C GLU A 209 1.17 18.18 12.60
N ASN A 210 1.80 17.02 12.71
CA ASN A 210 3.24 16.84 12.48
C ASN A 210 3.58 16.22 11.12
N PHE A 211 2.58 15.95 10.27
CA PHE A 211 2.86 15.32 8.98
C PHE A 211 3.32 16.36 7.96
N PRO A 212 4.48 16.15 7.29
CA PRO A 212 5.00 17.12 6.30
C PRO A 212 3.99 17.33 5.17
N SER A 213 3.66 18.58 4.88
CA SER A 213 2.91 18.93 3.68
C SER A 213 3.66 18.42 2.45
N SER A 214 2.95 17.87 1.48
CA SER A 214 3.53 17.35 0.25
C SER A 214 4.24 18.48 -0.51
N THR A 215 5.56 18.58 -0.33
CA THR A 215 6.38 19.24 -1.35
C THR A 215 6.69 18.17 -2.38
N ASP A 216 5.87 18.10 -3.42
CA ASP A 216 6.22 17.36 -4.63
C ASP A 216 7.54 17.93 -5.17
N LYS A 217 8.64 17.24 -4.81
CA LYS A 217 9.86 17.37 -5.60
C LYS A 217 9.68 16.51 -6.84
N THR A 218 8.88 16.99 -7.78
CA THR A 218 8.94 16.53 -9.16
C THR A 218 10.26 17.03 -9.73
N ALA A 219 11.29 16.21 -9.66
CA ALA A 219 12.47 16.35 -10.52
C ALA A 219 12.32 15.44 -11.72
#